data_e96175f423c398165f9c29f02e211662
#
_entry.id   e96175f423c398165f9c29f02e211662
#
_cell.length_a   1.000
_cell.length_b   1.000
_cell.length_c   1.000
_cell.angle_alpha   90.00
_cell.angle_beta   90.00
_cell.angle_gamma   90.00
#
_symmetry.space_group_name_H-M   'P 1'
#
loop_
_entity.id
_entity.type
_entity.pdbx_description
1 polymer ?
#
loop_
_entity_poly.entity_id
_entity_poly.type
_entity_poly.pdbx_seq_one_letter_code
_entity_poly.pdbx_strand_id
1 'polypeptide(L)'
;MIAIGTTEFYFAAPNFPRRRLEEYSLTLFDSWELSVERNLLLPDYSLSLEIEEGSINGKGKLAAGLFALYVGIANYGSFISALQIIRDQITTVSDVLAETAGKQVGMQHGFAKVRKRSEVLGSLQRIFVRVQRGEISPEQAVGEAEVLIGADANESPAFMSSLVQSLIEAPRFHEQIPLPLDGLDETIPGERPEKERPPRKPSAPSWPTPAHLRVEVWRESKKQKKSYRTTNV
;
A
#
# COMPACT_ATOMS: atom_id res chain seq x y z
N MET A 1 -13.19 -8.58 3.06
CA MET A 1 -12.52 -7.41 2.43
C MET A 1 -11.02 -7.54 2.57
N ILE A 2 -10.26 -7.29 1.49
CA ILE A 2 -8.80 -7.38 1.44
C ILE A 2 -8.15 -6.00 1.48
N ALA A 3 -6.98 -5.90 2.13
CA ALA A 3 -6.19 -4.68 2.13
C ALA A 3 -5.59 -4.46 0.73
N ILE A 4 -5.85 -3.29 0.14
CA ILE A 4 -5.34 -2.90 -1.18
C ILE A 4 -4.30 -1.80 -1.10
N GLY A 5 -4.20 -1.10 0.03
CA GLY A 5 -3.19 -0.08 0.28
C GLY A 5 -3.00 0.20 1.76
N THR A 6 -1.75 0.38 2.16
CA THR A 6 -1.38 0.81 3.51
C THR A 6 -0.35 1.91 3.42
N THR A 7 -0.57 3.00 4.15
CA THR A 7 0.35 4.13 4.26
C THR A 7 0.72 4.33 5.73
N GLU A 8 1.98 4.17 6.06
CA GLU A 8 2.53 4.45 7.38
C GLU A 8 3.37 5.72 7.28
N PHE A 9 3.18 6.65 8.20
CA PHE A 9 3.98 7.87 8.28
C PHE A 9 4.35 8.20 9.72
N TYR A 10 5.50 8.84 9.87
CA TYR A 10 6.05 9.24 11.16
C TYR A 10 6.56 10.67 11.07
N PHE A 11 6.11 11.51 12.02
CA PHE A 11 6.59 12.88 12.18
C PHE A 11 7.04 13.09 13.62
N ALA A 12 8.25 13.62 13.82
CA ALA A 12 8.69 14.11 15.11
C ALA A 12 7.93 15.42 15.44
N ALA A 13 6.86 15.31 16.18
CA ALA A 13 6.04 16.45 16.60
C ALA A 13 5.93 16.51 18.12
N PRO A 14 5.70 17.70 18.71
CA PRO A 14 5.41 17.81 20.13
C PRO A 14 4.08 17.11 20.45
N ASN A 15 3.93 16.66 21.70
CA ASN A 15 2.70 16.04 22.17
C ASN A 15 1.50 16.95 21.95
N PHE A 16 0.44 16.41 21.41
CA PHE A 16 -0.81 17.12 21.21
C PHE A 16 -1.75 16.86 22.41
N PRO A 17 -2.42 17.90 22.94
CA PRO A 17 -3.55 17.67 23.82
C PRO A 17 -4.60 16.79 23.12
N ARG A 18 -5.27 15.92 23.89
CA ARG A 18 -6.27 14.95 23.38
C ARG A 18 -7.21 15.56 22.33
N ARG A 19 -7.82 16.70 22.64
CA ARG A 19 -8.75 17.40 21.74
C ARG A 19 -8.09 17.76 20.41
N ARG A 20 -6.86 18.26 20.46
CA ARG A 20 -6.11 18.62 19.24
C ARG A 20 -5.75 17.38 18.40
N LEU A 21 -5.42 16.27 19.05
CA LEU A 21 -5.14 15.00 18.35
C LEU A 21 -6.40 14.46 17.67
N GLU A 22 -7.56 14.52 18.34
CA GLU A 22 -8.86 14.14 17.77
C GLU A 22 -9.23 15.03 16.57
N GLU A 23 -9.14 16.36 16.70
CA GLU A 23 -9.40 17.32 15.62
C GLU A 23 -8.45 17.08 14.41
N TYR A 24 -7.17 16.88 14.69
CA TYR A 24 -6.17 16.55 13.67
C TYR A 24 -6.52 15.28 12.93
N SER A 25 -6.83 14.19 13.65
CA SER A 25 -7.14 12.88 13.07
C SER A 25 -8.41 12.91 12.20
N LEU A 26 -9.44 13.61 12.66
CA LEU A 26 -10.70 13.77 11.93
C LEU A 26 -10.50 14.60 10.65
N THR A 27 -9.81 15.73 10.73
CA THR A 27 -9.55 16.61 9.58
C THR A 27 -8.66 15.92 8.55
N LEU A 28 -7.65 15.16 9.02
CA LEU A 28 -6.79 14.38 8.14
C LEU A 28 -7.56 13.27 7.43
N PHE A 29 -8.43 12.57 8.16
CA PHE A 29 -9.29 11.54 7.59
C PHE A 29 -10.22 12.12 6.52
N ASP A 30 -10.88 13.24 6.78
CA ASP A 30 -11.79 13.90 5.83
C ASP A 30 -11.07 14.31 4.53
N SER A 31 -9.87 14.87 4.67
CA SER A 31 -9.05 15.26 3.51
C SER A 31 -8.61 14.06 2.69
N TRP A 32 -8.24 12.97 3.37
CA TRP A 32 -7.86 11.72 2.72
C TRP A 32 -9.04 11.03 2.05
N GLU A 33 -10.18 10.94 2.74
CA GLU A 33 -11.43 10.39 2.20
C GLU A 33 -11.85 11.10 0.93
N LEU A 34 -11.83 12.42 0.90
CA LEU A 34 -12.12 13.22 -0.28
C LEU A 34 -11.14 12.92 -1.44
N SER A 35 -9.86 12.72 -1.14
CA SER A 35 -8.87 12.32 -2.13
C SER A 35 -9.14 10.92 -2.68
N VAL A 36 -9.51 9.97 -1.82
CA VAL A 36 -9.87 8.61 -2.25
C VAL A 36 -11.11 8.64 -3.14
N GLU A 37 -12.15 9.39 -2.78
CA GLU A 37 -13.38 9.51 -3.59
C GLU A 37 -13.14 10.08 -4.98
N ARG A 38 -12.17 11.00 -5.11
CA ARG A 38 -11.84 11.65 -6.39
C ARG A 38 -10.95 10.79 -7.29
N ASN A 39 -10.05 10.03 -6.70
CA ASN A 39 -9.01 9.33 -7.46
C ASN A 39 -9.27 7.83 -7.62
N LEU A 40 -10.01 7.20 -6.70
CA LEU A 40 -10.23 5.76 -6.71
C LEU A 40 -11.60 5.43 -7.29
N LEU A 41 -11.61 4.85 -8.48
CA LEU A 41 -12.83 4.50 -9.21
C LEU A 41 -13.36 3.11 -8.80
N LEU A 42 -13.46 2.85 -7.50
CA LEU A 42 -14.10 1.65 -6.97
C LEU A 42 -15.54 1.95 -6.51
N PRO A 43 -16.47 1.02 -6.70
CA PRO A 43 -17.87 1.19 -6.27
C PRO A 43 -18.01 1.21 -4.75
N ASP A 44 -17.15 0.48 -4.04
CA ASP A 44 -17.12 0.43 -2.58
C ASP A 44 -15.71 0.14 -2.04
N TYR A 45 -15.41 0.70 -0.86
CA TYR A 45 -14.15 0.52 -0.13
C TYR A 45 -14.33 0.89 1.33
N SER A 46 -13.43 0.41 2.18
CA SER A 46 -13.31 0.82 3.57
C SER A 46 -12.03 1.60 3.80
N LEU A 47 -12.08 2.55 4.72
CA LEU A 47 -10.96 3.37 5.16
C LEU A 47 -10.77 3.23 6.67
N SER A 48 -9.53 3.17 7.12
CA SER A 48 -9.20 3.32 8.54
C SER A 48 -7.92 4.13 8.67
N LEU A 49 -7.92 5.06 9.61
CA LEU A 49 -6.79 5.90 9.97
C LEU A 49 -6.54 5.77 11.47
N GLU A 50 -5.35 5.41 11.83
CA GLU A 50 -4.87 5.29 13.21
C GLU A 50 -3.78 6.33 13.43
N ILE A 51 -3.90 7.15 14.46
CA ILE A 51 -2.93 8.19 14.84
C ILE A 51 -2.57 8.01 16.29
N GLU A 52 -1.28 7.89 16.57
CA GLU A 52 -0.72 7.80 17.93
C GLU A 52 0.03 9.08 18.31
N GLU A 53 -0.13 9.45 19.59
CA GLU A 53 0.58 10.55 20.23
C GLU A 53 2.04 10.19 20.55
N GLY A 54 2.88 11.20 20.81
CA GLY A 54 4.27 11.02 21.31
C GLY A 54 5.38 11.21 20.28
N SER A 55 5.04 11.28 19.12
CA SER A 55 5.50 11.63 17.78
C SER A 55 4.37 11.13 16.91
N ILE A 56 3.87 11.94 16.00
CA ILE A 56 2.72 11.54 15.21
C ILE A 56 3.11 10.32 14.37
N ASN A 57 2.66 9.16 14.82
CA ASN A 57 2.76 7.91 14.11
C ASN A 57 1.37 7.62 13.52
N GLY A 58 1.27 7.67 12.20
CA GLY A 58 -0.01 7.48 11.53
C GLY A 58 0.01 6.27 10.61
N LYS A 59 -1.12 5.56 10.57
CA LYS A 59 -1.34 4.43 9.69
C LYS A 59 -2.69 4.54 9.03
N GLY A 60 -2.69 4.84 7.73
CA GLY A 60 -3.87 4.77 6.87
C GLY A 60 -3.96 3.42 6.17
N LYS A 61 -5.13 2.78 6.20
CA LYS A 61 -5.41 1.52 5.53
C LYS A 61 -6.63 1.66 4.64
N LEU A 62 -6.50 1.24 3.39
CA LEU A 62 -7.55 1.15 2.39
C LEU A 62 -7.82 -0.32 2.08
N ALA A 63 -9.07 -0.74 2.15
CA ALA A 63 -9.46 -2.10 1.79
C ALA A 63 -10.69 -2.09 0.89
N ALA A 64 -10.85 -3.13 0.07
CA ALA A 64 -11.99 -3.31 -0.82
C ALA A 64 -12.42 -4.78 -0.85
N GLY A 65 -13.68 -5.04 -1.16
CA GLY A 65 -14.16 -6.37 -1.49
C GLY A 65 -13.71 -6.79 -2.89
N LEU A 66 -13.53 -8.09 -3.14
CA LEU A 66 -13.14 -8.59 -4.47
C LEU A 66 -14.16 -8.23 -5.55
N PHE A 67 -15.45 -8.18 -5.22
CA PHE A 67 -16.47 -7.74 -6.17
C PHE A 67 -16.26 -6.28 -6.59
N ALA A 68 -15.95 -5.40 -5.63
CA ALA A 68 -15.66 -3.99 -5.93
C ALA A 68 -14.40 -3.83 -6.80
N LEU A 69 -13.37 -4.64 -6.55
CA LEU A 69 -12.17 -4.71 -7.40
C LEU A 69 -12.49 -5.22 -8.79
N TYR A 70 -13.31 -6.28 -8.91
CA TYR A 70 -13.73 -6.82 -10.19
C TYR A 70 -14.45 -5.78 -11.06
N VAL A 71 -15.41 -5.08 -10.47
CA VAL A 71 -16.14 -3.98 -11.17
C VAL A 71 -15.17 -2.84 -11.55
N GLY A 72 -14.25 -2.48 -10.65
CA GLY A 72 -13.22 -1.49 -10.95
C GLY A 72 -12.31 -1.90 -12.10
N ILE A 73 -11.86 -3.16 -12.12
CA ILE A 73 -10.99 -3.72 -13.17
C ILE A 73 -11.70 -3.72 -14.53
N ALA A 74 -13.00 -4.08 -14.57
CA ALA A 74 -13.78 -4.11 -15.80
C ALA A 74 -13.80 -2.77 -16.55
N ASN A 75 -13.58 -1.64 -15.86
CA ASN A 75 -13.55 -0.31 -16.47
C ASN A 75 -12.27 -0.02 -17.27
N TYR A 76 -11.22 -0.85 -17.17
CA TYR A 76 -9.90 -0.55 -17.74
C TYR A 76 -9.42 -1.51 -18.84
N GLY A 77 -10.28 -2.38 -19.33
CA GLY A 77 -10.02 -3.27 -20.47
C GLY A 77 -9.25 -4.53 -20.12
N SER A 78 -7.95 -4.49 -19.82
CA SER A 78 -7.20 -5.67 -19.40
C SER A 78 -6.99 -5.74 -17.90
N PHE A 79 -7.02 -6.94 -17.34
CA PHE A 79 -6.85 -7.19 -15.90
C PHE A 79 -5.50 -6.65 -15.38
N ILE A 80 -4.41 -6.90 -16.10
CA ILE A 80 -3.06 -6.45 -15.69
C ILE A 80 -2.95 -4.93 -15.69
N SER A 81 -3.42 -4.28 -16.76
CA SER A 81 -3.42 -2.80 -16.86
C SER A 81 -4.29 -2.18 -15.78
N ALA A 82 -5.44 -2.76 -15.51
CA ALA A 82 -6.36 -2.31 -14.47
C ALA A 82 -5.73 -2.38 -13.07
N LEU A 83 -5.05 -3.49 -12.73
CA LEU A 83 -4.31 -3.61 -11.48
C LEU A 83 -3.26 -2.51 -11.32
N GLN A 84 -2.54 -2.20 -12.40
CA GLN A 84 -1.54 -1.13 -12.38
C GLN A 84 -2.19 0.23 -12.16
N ILE A 85 -3.25 0.56 -12.89
CA ILE A 85 -3.96 1.83 -12.74
C ILE A 85 -4.52 1.99 -11.33
N ILE A 86 -5.19 0.97 -10.78
CA ILE A 86 -5.73 1.02 -9.42
C ILE A 86 -4.60 1.20 -8.40
N ARG A 87 -3.47 0.51 -8.58
CA ARG A 87 -2.29 0.66 -7.72
C ARG A 87 -1.71 2.09 -7.78
N ASP A 88 -1.65 2.69 -8.96
CA ASP A 88 -1.16 4.07 -9.14
C ASP A 88 -2.11 5.07 -8.48
N GLN A 89 -3.43 4.85 -8.58
CA GLN A 89 -4.43 5.63 -7.84
C GLN A 89 -4.25 5.51 -6.32
N ILE A 90 -4.02 4.29 -5.80
CA ILE A 90 -3.74 4.06 -4.37
C ILE A 90 -2.44 4.77 -3.96
N THR A 91 -1.42 4.76 -4.79
CA THR A 91 -0.18 5.48 -4.52
C THR A 91 -0.44 6.99 -4.41
N THR A 92 -1.22 7.55 -5.33
CA THR A 92 -1.61 8.96 -5.33
C THR A 92 -2.35 9.35 -4.06
N VAL A 93 -3.36 8.59 -3.64
CA VAL A 93 -4.11 8.90 -2.40
C VAL A 93 -3.26 8.68 -1.13
N SER A 94 -2.28 7.79 -1.19
CA SER A 94 -1.29 7.60 -0.12
C SER A 94 -0.34 8.79 0.00
N ASP A 95 0.06 9.39 -1.11
CA ASP A 95 0.87 10.60 -1.14
C ASP A 95 0.12 11.78 -0.54
N VAL A 96 -1.15 11.96 -0.94
CA VAL A 96 -2.01 13.01 -0.37
C VAL A 96 -2.17 12.84 1.14
N LEU A 97 -2.36 11.62 1.64
CA LEU A 97 -2.45 11.35 3.08
C LEU A 97 -1.17 11.80 3.81
N ALA A 98 -0.01 11.35 3.34
CA ALA A 98 1.28 11.66 3.97
C ALA A 98 1.61 13.16 3.91
N GLU A 99 1.37 13.80 2.76
CA GLU A 99 1.61 15.23 2.57
C GLU A 99 0.68 16.08 3.44
N THR A 100 -0.60 15.75 3.47
CA THR A 100 -1.59 16.47 4.30
C THR A 100 -1.28 16.32 5.78
N ALA A 101 -0.90 15.11 6.22
CA ALA A 101 -0.47 14.84 7.58
C ALA A 101 0.70 15.74 8.00
N GLY A 102 1.72 15.87 7.16
CA GLY A 102 2.87 16.74 7.41
C GLY A 102 2.53 18.21 7.44
N LYS A 103 1.72 18.69 6.49
CA LYS A 103 1.30 20.11 6.40
C LYS A 103 0.52 20.56 7.65
N GLN A 104 -0.39 19.73 8.14
CA GLN A 104 -1.20 20.05 9.32
C GLN A 104 -0.37 20.17 10.62
N VAL A 105 0.79 19.52 10.67
CA VAL A 105 1.74 19.62 11.80
C VAL A 105 2.70 20.81 11.65
N GLY A 106 2.63 21.54 10.53
CA GLY A 106 3.51 22.69 10.26
C GLY A 106 4.91 22.28 9.80
N MET A 107 5.10 21.05 9.38
CA MET A 107 6.37 20.58 8.84
C MET A 107 6.50 20.98 7.36
N GLN A 108 7.29 22.03 7.14
CA GLN A 108 7.81 22.33 5.81
C GLN A 108 9.01 21.41 5.55
N HIS A 109 8.82 20.38 4.67
CA HIS A 109 9.88 19.56 4.08
C HIS A 109 10.94 18.97 5.04
N GLY A 110 10.90 17.66 5.29
CA GLY A 110 12.17 17.02 5.47
C GLY A 110 12.37 15.89 6.47
N PHE A 111 11.49 15.54 7.38
CA PHE A 111 11.79 14.43 8.31
C PHE A 111 10.65 13.42 8.49
N ALA A 112 9.86 13.22 7.46
CA ALA A 112 8.84 12.18 7.45
C ALA A 112 9.44 10.84 6.99
N LYS A 113 9.27 9.80 7.78
CA LYS A 113 9.41 8.43 7.25
C LYS A 113 8.04 8.01 6.75
N VAL A 114 7.91 7.89 5.44
CA VAL A 114 6.68 7.40 4.80
C VAL A 114 6.95 6.03 4.19
N ARG A 115 6.10 5.06 4.50
CA ARG A 115 6.09 3.73 3.87
C ARG A 115 4.74 3.50 3.24
N LYS A 116 4.75 3.15 1.98
CA LYS A 116 3.55 2.80 1.20
C LYS A 116 3.62 1.35 0.77
N ARG A 117 2.52 0.64 0.90
CA ARG A 117 2.41 -0.76 0.46
C ARG A 117 1.13 -0.90 -0.35
N SER A 118 1.25 -1.51 -1.51
CA SER A 118 0.10 -1.87 -2.37
C SER A 118 -0.45 -3.27 -2.08
N GLU A 119 -0.08 -3.83 -0.93
CA GLU A 119 -0.61 -5.07 -0.34
C GLU A 119 -0.90 -6.17 -1.39
N VAL A 120 -2.13 -6.65 -1.45
CA VAL A 120 -2.53 -7.74 -2.37
C VAL A 120 -2.32 -7.35 -3.84
N LEU A 121 -2.61 -6.11 -4.25
CA LEU A 121 -2.45 -5.69 -5.65
C LEU A 121 -0.98 -5.74 -6.10
N GLY A 122 -0.06 -5.33 -5.23
CA GLY A 122 1.38 -5.43 -5.51
C GLY A 122 1.88 -6.87 -5.59
N SER A 123 1.28 -7.77 -4.81
CA SER A 123 1.61 -9.20 -4.85
C SER A 123 1.06 -9.86 -6.11
N LEU A 124 -0.18 -9.58 -6.50
CA LEU A 124 -0.77 -10.04 -7.75
C LEU A 124 0.06 -9.59 -8.95
N GLN A 125 0.46 -8.33 -8.99
CA GLN A 125 1.31 -7.85 -10.08
C GLN A 125 2.65 -8.58 -10.16
N ARG A 126 3.28 -8.90 -9.03
CA ARG A 126 4.51 -9.71 -9.02
C ARG A 126 4.28 -11.11 -9.57
N ILE A 127 3.16 -11.75 -9.24
CA ILE A 127 2.76 -13.05 -9.78
C ILE A 127 2.65 -12.96 -11.31
N PHE A 128 1.95 -11.95 -11.84
CA PHE A 128 1.85 -11.73 -13.29
C PHE A 128 3.22 -11.55 -13.95
N VAL A 129 4.11 -10.76 -13.40
CA VAL A 129 5.46 -10.54 -13.93
C VAL A 129 6.26 -11.86 -13.97
N ARG A 130 6.13 -12.71 -12.94
CA ARG A 130 6.80 -14.04 -12.92
C ARG A 130 6.28 -14.97 -14.01
N VAL A 131 4.96 -14.95 -14.27
CA VAL A 131 4.36 -15.70 -15.40
C VAL A 131 4.90 -15.17 -16.73
N GLN A 132 4.92 -13.86 -16.93
CA GLN A 132 5.43 -13.23 -18.14
C GLN A 132 6.90 -13.54 -18.42
N ARG A 133 7.71 -13.67 -17.35
CA ARG A 133 9.12 -14.08 -17.44
C ARG A 133 9.32 -15.58 -17.59
N GLY A 134 8.25 -16.38 -17.50
CA GLY A 134 8.34 -17.84 -17.53
C GLY A 134 8.93 -18.48 -16.27
N GLU A 135 9.04 -17.72 -15.17
CA GLU A 135 9.56 -18.21 -13.88
C GLU A 135 8.61 -19.19 -13.20
N ILE A 136 7.31 -19.03 -13.43
CA ILE A 136 6.24 -19.92 -12.94
C ILE A 136 5.22 -20.18 -14.04
N SER A 137 4.55 -21.34 -13.97
CA SER A 137 3.44 -21.63 -14.87
C SER A 137 2.17 -20.86 -14.49
N PRO A 138 1.21 -20.65 -15.40
CA PRO A 138 -0.08 -20.04 -15.06
C PRO A 138 -0.81 -20.79 -13.94
N GLU A 139 -0.75 -22.13 -13.91
CA GLU A 139 -1.39 -22.95 -12.88
C GLU A 139 -0.77 -22.73 -11.50
N GLN A 140 0.56 -22.62 -11.42
CA GLN A 140 1.26 -22.26 -10.19
C GLN A 140 0.88 -20.85 -9.73
N ALA A 141 0.78 -19.91 -10.66
CA ALA A 141 0.38 -18.54 -10.39
C ALA A 141 -1.04 -18.45 -9.83
N VAL A 142 -1.98 -19.25 -10.34
CA VAL A 142 -3.35 -19.35 -9.80
C VAL A 142 -3.32 -19.82 -8.36
N GLY A 143 -2.59 -20.89 -8.05
CA GLY A 143 -2.46 -21.39 -6.68
C GLY A 143 -1.86 -20.34 -5.71
N GLU A 144 -0.81 -19.62 -6.14
CA GLU A 144 -0.24 -18.51 -5.32
C GLU A 144 -1.25 -17.37 -5.10
N ALA A 145 -2.05 -17.05 -6.12
CA ALA A 145 -3.06 -16.01 -6.03
C ALA A 145 -4.23 -16.41 -5.11
N GLU A 146 -4.66 -17.67 -5.14
CA GLU A 146 -5.68 -18.20 -4.23
C GLU A 146 -5.21 -18.15 -2.76
N VAL A 147 -3.97 -18.54 -2.49
CA VAL A 147 -3.37 -18.45 -1.15
C VAL A 147 -3.28 -17.00 -0.69
N LEU A 148 -2.91 -16.08 -1.58
CA LEU A 148 -2.78 -14.66 -1.29
C LEU A 148 -4.13 -14.02 -0.93
N ILE A 149 -5.19 -14.36 -1.65
CA ILE A 149 -6.54 -13.83 -1.47
C ILE A 149 -7.24 -14.52 -0.29
N GLY A 150 -6.95 -15.80 -0.07
CA GLY A 150 -7.51 -16.58 1.03
C GLY A 150 -9.02 -16.80 0.91
N ALA A 151 -9.73 -16.72 2.03
CA ALA A 151 -11.17 -16.98 2.11
C ALA A 151 -12.01 -16.05 1.22
N ASP A 152 -11.55 -14.82 0.99
CA ASP A 152 -12.26 -13.84 0.16
C ASP A 152 -12.39 -14.29 -1.31
N ALA A 153 -11.57 -15.25 -1.79
CA ALA A 153 -11.67 -15.83 -3.13
C ALA A 153 -13.05 -16.42 -3.43
N ASN A 154 -13.70 -17.00 -2.42
CA ASN A 154 -15.03 -17.59 -2.54
C ASN A 154 -16.15 -16.54 -2.67
N GLU A 155 -15.89 -15.30 -2.25
CA GLU A 155 -16.88 -14.22 -2.29
C GLU A 155 -17.10 -13.68 -3.70
N SER A 156 -16.14 -13.86 -4.62
CA SER A 156 -16.22 -13.35 -5.98
C SER A 156 -15.64 -14.32 -7.02
N PRO A 157 -16.41 -15.36 -7.42
CA PRO A 157 -15.97 -16.29 -8.45
C PRO A 157 -15.66 -15.61 -9.79
N ALA A 158 -16.37 -14.51 -10.11
CA ALA A 158 -16.14 -13.74 -11.33
C ALA A 158 -14.75 -13.07 -11.35
N PHE A 159 -14.30 -12.53 -10.22
CA PHE A 159 -12.95 -12.00 -10.09
C PHE A 159 -11.91 -13.10 -10.31
N MET A 160 -12.09 -14.24 -9.65
CA MET A 160 -11.16 -15.37 -9.76
C MET A 160 -11.09 -15.91 -11.19
N SER A 161 -12.23 -16.08 -11.86
CA SER A 161 -12.26 -16.52 -13.26
C SER A 161 -11.54 -15.53 -14.19
N SER A 162 -11.74 -14.24 -14.01
CA SER A 162 -11.06 -13.20 -14.79
C SER A 162 -9.55 -13.17 -14.52
N LEU A 163 -9.14 -13.36 -13.27
CA LEU A 163 -7.73 -13.48 -12.87
C LEU A 163 -7.06 -14.68 -13.53
N VAL A 164 -7.68 -15.87 -13.46
CA VAL A 164 -7.19 -17.12 -14.07
C VAL A 164 -7.02 -16.95 -15.57
N GLN A 165 -8.04 -16.45 -16.25
CA GLN A 165 -7.98 -16.21 -17.70
C GLN A 165 -6.85 -15.25 -18.04
N SER A 166 -6.70 -14.16 -17.30
CA SER A 166 -5.64 -13.17 -17.53
C SER A 166 -4.23 -13.72 -17.28
N LEU A 167 -4.06 -14.65 -16.35
CA LEU A 167 -2.78 -15.34 -16.12
C LEU A 167 -2.43 -16.29 -17.26
N ILE A 168 -3.43 -16.99 -17.82
CA ILE A 168 -3.25 -17.89 -18.97
C ILE A 168 -2.91 -17.10 -20.25
N GLU A 169 -3.56 -15.96 -20.45
CA GLU A 169 -3.39 -15.09 -21.62
C GLU A 169 -2.21 -14.11 -21.46
N ALA A 170 -1.51 -14.11 -20.34
CA ALA A 170 -0.44 -13.16 -20.06
C ALA A 170 0.66 -13.27 -21.14
N PRO A 171 0.98 -12.18 -21.86
CA PRO A 171 2.01 -12.20 -22.89
C PRO A 171 3.36 -12.47 -22.22
N ARG A 172 4.09 -13.45 -22.74
CA ARG A 172 5.46 -13.71 -22.29
C ARG A 172 6.39 -12.61 -22.75
N PHE A 173 7.28 -12.17 -21.90
CA PHE A 173 8.38 -11.31 -22.32
C PHE A 173 9.30 -12.14 -23.23
N HIS A 174 9.59 -11.61 -24.41
CA HIS A 174 10.62 -12.18 -25.25
C HIS A 174 11.95 -12.03 -24.52
N GLU A 175 12.71 -13.12 -24.45
CA GLU A 175 14.08 -13.08 -23.97
C GLU A 175 14.86 -12.07 -24.83
N GLN A 176 15.38 -11.03 -24.23
CA GLN A 176 16.24 -10.11 -24.95
C GLN A 176 17.51 -10.88 -25.27
N ILE A 177 17.66 -11.28 -26.53
CA ILE A 177 18.91 -11.83 -27.02
C ILE A 177 19.94 -10.71 -26.89
N PRO A 178 21.02 -10.91 -26.09
CA PRO A 178 22.08 -9.89 -25.99
C PRO A 178 22.56 -9.59 -27.40
N LEU A 179 22.56 -8.32 -27.78
CA LEU A 179 23.21 -7.90 -29.01
C LEU A 179 24.67 -8.37 -28.91
N PRO A 180 25.19 -9.11 -29.91
CA PRO A 180 26.60 -9.43 -29.95
C PRO A 180 27.37 -8.11 -30.02
N LEU A 181 27.97 -7.71 -28.93
CA LEU A 181 28.88 -6.56 -28.85
C LEU A 181 30.25 -7.05 -29.27
N ASP A 182 30.43 -7.30 -30.57
CA ASP A 182 31.75 -7.50 -31.13
C ASP A 182 32.55 -6.20 -30.96
N GLY A 183 33.49 -6.20 -30.00
CA GLY A 183 34.55 -5.19 -29.93
C GLY A 183 34.53 -4.20 -28.77
N LEU A 184 33.78 -4.45 -27.70
CA LEU A 184 33.99 -3.68 -26.45
C LEU A 184 34.72 -4.53 -25.41
N ASP A 185 35.94 -4.06 -25.10
CA ASP A 185 36.82 -4.61 -24.06
C ASP A 185 36.03 -4.77 -22.74
N GLU A 186 35.96 -6.00 -22.23
CA GLU A 186 35.39 -6.31 -20.91
C GLU A 186 36.29 -5.75 -19.81
N THR A 187 36.11 -4.49 -19.48
CA THR A 187 36.51 -4.02 -18.15
C THR A 187 35.45 -4.44 -17.15
N ILE A 188 35.66 -5.61 -16.55
CA ILE A 188 34.88 -6.10 -15.40
C ILE A 188 34.96 -5.04 -14.31
N PRO A 189 33.84 -4.42 -13.88
CA PRO A 189 33.85 -3.57 -12.71
C PRO A 189 34.18 -4.43 -11.49
N GLY A 190 35.30 -4.12 -10.84
CA GLY A 190 35.76 -4.84 -9.66
C GLY A 190 34.69 -4.96 -8.59
N GLU A 191 34.74 -6.07 -7.89
CA GLU A 191 33.89 -6.40 -6.73
C GLU A 191 33.76 -5.19 -5.81
N ARG A 192 32.51 -4.77 -5.56
CA ARG A 192 32.25 -3.75 -4.55
C ARG A 192 32.63 -4.31 -3.19
N PRO A 193 33.51 -3.63 -2.43
CA PRO A 193 33.86 -4.09 -1.10
C PRO A 193 32.59 -4.16 -0.25
N GLU A 194 32.39 -5.31 0.38
CA GLU A 194 31.31 -5.56 1.34
C GLU A 194 31.43 -4.55 2.48
N LYS A 195 30.49 -3.61 2.52
CA LYS A 195 30.44 -2.62 3.61
C LYS A 195 30.11 -3.34 4.90
N GLU A 196 31.10 -3.50 5.76
CA GLU A 196 30.91 -3.92 7.15
C GLU A 196 29.80 -3.10 7.79
N ARG A 197 28.75 -3.77 8.27
CA ARG A 197 27.66 -3.11 9.00
C ARG A 197 28.23 -2.62 10.34
N PRO A 198 28.11 -1.33 10.67
CA PRO A 198 28.56 -0.84 11.96
C PRO A 198 27.84 -1.59 13.08
N PRO A 199 28.51 -1.87 14.21
CA PRO A 199 27.92 -2.57 15.34
C PRO A 199 26.67 -1.84 15.82
N ARG A 200 25.59 -2.60 16.09
CA ARG A 200 24.35 -2.07 16.62
C ARG A 200 24.63 -1.34 17.93
N LYS A 201 24.32 -0.04 18.00
CA LYS A 201 24.38 0.69 19.26
C LYS A 201 23.49 -0.01 20.29
N PRO A 202 23.93 -0.14 21.55
CA PRO A 202 23.11 -0.70 22.60
C PRO A 202 21.79 0.07 22.69
N SER A 203 20.68 -0.65 22.86
CA SER A 203 19.35 -0.07 23.03
C SER A 203 19.39 0.88 24.23
N ALA A 204 18.93 2.11 24.03
CA ALA A 204 18.76 3.07 25.12
C ALA A 204 17.85 2.47 26.20
N PRO A 205 18.10 2.80 27.52
CA PRO A 205 17.26 2.30 28.58
C PRO A 205 15.79 2.68 28.33
N SER A 206 14.89 1.72 28.47
CA SER A 206 13.46 1.95 28.34
C SER A 206 12.96 2.78 29.53
N TRP A 207 12.75 4.06 29.32
CA TRP A 207 12.02 4.89 30.27
C TRP A 207 10.55 4.43 30.28
N PRO A 208 9.84 4.51 31.42
CA PRO A 208 8.41 4.25 31.46
C PRO A 208 7.72 5.15 30.43
N THR A 209 7.14 4.55 29.44
CA THR A 209 6.45 5.26 28.37
C THR A 209 5.24 5.95 28.98
N PRO A 210 5.09 7.27 28.88
CA PRO A 210 3.85 7.93 29.31
C PRO A 210 2.68 7.33 28.52
N ALA A 211 1.50 7.28 29.14
CA ALA A 211 0.29 6.80 28.47
C ALA A 211 0.10 7.57 27.16
N HIS A 212 0.18 6.86 26.04
CA HIS A 212 0.00 7.45 24.72
C HIS A 212 -1.47 7.39 24.33
N LEU A 213 -1.97 8.49 23.77
CA LEU A 213 -3.30 8.54 23.17
C LEU A 213 -3.24 7.98 21.76
N ARG A 214 -4.23 7.19 21.43
CA ARG A 214 -4.48 6.68 20.07
C ARG A 214 -5.86 7.09 19.63
N VAL A 215 -5.95 7.69 18.45
CA VAL A 215 -7.21 8.02 17.79
C VAL A 215 -7.34 7.12 16.56
N GLU A 216 -8.42 6.39 16.51
CA GLU A 216 -8.80 5.56 15.36
C GLU A 216 -10.03 6.19 14.71
N VAL A 217 -9.97 6.44 13.40
CA VAL A 217 -11.09 6.93 12.59
C VAL A 217 -11.31 5.92 11.47
N TRP A 218 -12.53 5.47 11.28
CA TRP A 218 -12.81 4.49 10.23
C TRP A 218 -14.17 4.69 9.57
N ARG A 219 -14.29 4.12 8.39
CA ARG A 219 -15.50 4.01 7.59
C ARG A 219 -15.50 2.66 6.89
N GLU A 220 -16.47 1.81 7.19
CA GLU A 220 -16.50 0.42 6.71
C GLU A 220 -16.93 0.29 5.24
N SER A 221 -17.68 1.26 4.72
CA SER A 221 -18.14 1.30 3.34
C SER A 221 -18.31 2.75 2.88
N LYS A 222 -18.14 3.00 1.60
CA LYS A 222 -18.38 4.31 0.96
C LYS A 222 -19.78 4.90 1.27
N LYS A 223 -20.75 4.03 1.60
CA LYS A 223 -22.14 4.42 1.90
C LYS A 223 -22.40 4.67 3.38
N GLN A 224 -21.49 4.34 4.26
CA GLN A 224 -21.64 4.47 5.71
C GLN A 224 -21.02 5.77 6.22
N LYS A 225 -21.46 6.22 7.37
CA LYS A 225 -20.85 7.35 8.07
C LYS A 225 -19.53 6.92 8.73
N LYS A 226 -18.58 7.84 8.82
CA LYS A 226 -17.36 7.61 9.59
C LYS A 226 -17.65 7.50 11.08
N SER A 227 -16.85 6.71 11.76
CA SER A 227 -16.82 6.54 13.21
C SER A 227 -15.42 6.82 13.73
N TYR A 228 -15.29 7.17 15.00
CA TYR A 228 -13.98 7.32 15.61
C TYR A 228 -13.97 6.88 17.07
N ARG A 229 -12.80 6.55 17.58
CA ARG A 229 -12.56 6.14 18.96
C ARG A 229 -11.21 6.67 19.44
N THR A 230 -11.14 7.12 20.68
CA THR A 230 -9.90 7.52 21.34
C THR A 230 -9.63 6.57 22.51
N THR A 231 -8.45 5.96 22.52
CA THR A 231 -8.00 5.03 23.56
C THR A 231 -6.70 5.49 24.18
N ASN A 232 -6.48 5.17 25.45
CA ASN A 232 -5.17 5.26 26.09
C ASN A 232 -4.43 3.93 25.84
N VAL A 233 -3.22 4.00 25.34
CA VAL A 233 -2.36 2.85 25.01
C VAL A 233 -1.25 2.72 26.03
#